data_c6307f674b74e774107c2c06d2061d8b
#
_entry.id   c6307f674b74e774107c2c06d2061d8b
#
_cell.length_a   1.000
_cell.length_b   1.000
_cell.length_c   1.000
_cell.angle_alpha   90.00
_cell.angle_beta   90.00
_cell.angle_gamma   90.00
#
_symmetry.space_group_name_H-M   'P 1'
#
loop_
_entity.id
_entity.type
_entity.pdbx_description
1 polymer ?
#
loop_
_entity_poly.entity_id
_entity_poly.type
_entity_poly.pdbx_seq_one_letter_code
_entity_poly.pdbx_strand_id
1 'polypeptide(L)'
;MAKMGVGIIGTGWVSGEYIRAFSMNPNTEVVAICSRDKAKAEAKAAEYGLQRCASFTDPEKMMKIPGLDIVCINTPNFLHAEQTILAAENKKHIVIEKPIAIKWDDMKKMKDAVDKAGVVTIVGFVLRWNPLFKTVKKLIETDVLGTIFYSEVDYLHAITPAYLCYPWSVKKETGGSILQVGGCHAVDGLRWFVADDAVEVVALSGRYRPDFEQDTTVTLLARFKNGSLGKVCCSYDVSCPYIYNLEVFGDKGTVRNNALWASKSFPGQEGWITIPTTTPDSGDVTHHPFPGEVDHFVECIMNKKKTIVDLDDAIKTFELIEAADRSARQSGKPVSLPLGW
;
A
#
# COMPACT_ATOMS: atom_id res chain seq x y z
N MET A 1 4.70 30.36 4.24
CA MET A 1 5.26 29.84 2.96
C MET A 1 4.09 29.66 1.99
N ALA A 2 4.33 29.71 0.67
CA ALA A 2 3.30 29.35 -0.29
C ALA A 2 2.96 27.85 -0.13
N LYS A 3 1.69 27.50 -0.34
CA LYS A 3 1.26 26.09 -0.30
C LYS A 3 1.83 25.34 -1.51
N MET A 4 2.17 24.08 -1.33
CA MET A 4 2.55 23.19 -2.42
C MET A 4 1.32 22.80 -3.23
N GLY A 5 1.39 22.98 -4.54
CA GLY A 5 0.32 22.61 -5.46
C GLY A 5 0.29 21.11 -5.71
N VAL A 6 -0.90 20.52 -5.61
CA VAL A 6 -1.14 19.08 -5.78
C VAL A 6 -1.98 18.83 -7.03
N GLY A 7 -1.51 17.92 -7.88
CA GLY A 7 -2.26 17.38 -9.01
C GLY A 7 -2.72 15.96 -8.75
N ILE A 8 -3.99 15.67 -8.98
CA ILE A 8 -4.58 14.33 -8.82
C ILE A 8 -4.77 13.70 -10.20
N ILE A 9 -4.18 12.53 -10.46
CA ILE A 9 -4.42 11.76 -11.68
C ILE A 9 -5.35 10.59 -11.35
N GLY A 10 -6.52 10.58 -11.98
CA GLY A 10 -7.59 9.62 -11.70
C GLY A 10 -8.71 10.22 -10.86
N THR A 11 -9.94 9.81 -11.17
CA THR A 11 -11.17 10.25 -10.48
C THR A 11 -11.92 9.06 -9.87
N GLY A 12 -11.19 7.98 -9.57
CA GLY A 12 -11.71 6.79 -8.96
C GLY A 12 -12.07 6.97 -7.47
N TRP A 13 -12.43 5.88 -6.83
CA TRP A 13 -12.90 5.85 -5.44
C TRP A 13 -11.88 6.47 -4.46
N VAL A 14 -10.63 6.02 -4.52
CA VAL A 14 -9.56 6.45 -3.60
C VAL A 14 -9.18 7.94 -3.77
N SER A 15 -9.34 8.49 -4.99
CA SER A 15 -8.96 9.87 -5.27
C SER A 15 -9.67 10.91 -4.38
N GLY A 16 -10.90 10.63 -3.95
CA GLY A 16 -11.64 11.47 -3.04
C GLY A 16 -10.99 11.59 -1.67
N GLU A 17 -10.45 10.50 -1.15
CA GLU A 17 -9.78 10.49 0.14
C GLU A 17 -8.45 11.28 0.10
N TYR A 18 -7.68 11.15 -0.97
CA TYR A 18 -6.48 11.99 -1.15
C TYR A 18 -6.81 13.48 -1.35
N ILE A 19 -7.85 13.82 -2.13
CA ILE A 19 -8.31 15.21 -2.26
C ILE A 19 -8.65 15.77 -0.89
N ARG A 20 -9.41 15.02 -0.06
CA ARG A 20 -9.78 15.42 1.29
C ARG A 20 -8.54 15.60 2.18
N ALA A 21 -7.64 14.61 2.19
CA ALA A 21 -6.43 14.64 3.01
C ALA A 21 -5.50 15.82 2.63
N PHE A 22 -5.24 16.04 1.33
CA PHE A 22 -4.45 17.18 0.88
C PHE A 22 -5.13 18.53 1.15
N SER A 23 -6.46 18.60 1.05
CA SER A 23 -7.21 19.84 1.36
C SER A 23 -7.19 20.18 2.85
N MET A 24 -7.09 19.16 3.72
CA MET A 24 -6.96 19.35 5.18
C MET A 24 -5.54 19.76 5.60
N ASN A 25 -4.51 19.38 4.85
CA ASN A 25 -3.13 19.73 5.19
C ASN A 25 -2.87 21.22 4.95
N PRO A 26 -2.37 21.98 5.94
CA PRO A 26 -2.21 23.43 5.82
C PRO A 26 -1.16 23.87 4.80
N ASN A 27 -0.26 22.98 4.40
CA ASN A 27 0.86 23.26 3.50
C ASN A 27 0.59 22.90 2.04
N THR A 28 -0.61 22.37 1.71
CA THR A 28 -0.95 21.93 0.35
C THR A 28 -2.24 22.55 -0.17
N GLU A 29 -2.38 22.59 -1.49
CA GLU A 29 -3.60 22.99 -2.19
C GLU A 29 -3.77 22.13 -3.45
N VAL A 30 -4.96 21.52 -3.63
CA VAL A 30 -5.26 20.75 -4.85
C VAL A 30 -5.54 21.74 -5.99
N VAL A 31 -4.61 21.82 -6.95
CA VAL A 31 -4.63 22.81 -8.05
C VAL A 31 -5.00 22.19 -9.39
N ALA A 32 -4.96 20.86 -9.52
CA ALA A 32 -5.28 20.18 -10.77
C ALA A 32 -5.87 18.80 -10.56
N ILE A 33 -6.81 18.40 -11.42
CA ILE A 33 -7.31 17.03 -11.54
C ILE A 33 -7.22 16.60 -13.00
N CYS A 34 -6.66 15.41 -13.25
CA CYS A 34 -6.58 14.80 -14.56
C CYS A 34 -7.42 13.53 -14.64
N SER A 35 -8.26 13.41 -15.65
CA SER A 35 -9.07 12.23 -15.95
C SER A 35 -9.24 12.08 -17.45
N ARG A 36 -9.35 10.86 -17.98
CA ARG A 36 -9.64 10.61 -19.42
C ARG A 36 -10.89 11.33 -19.90
N ASP A 37 -11.81 11.63 -18.98
CA ASP A 37 -13.03 12.38 -19.22
C ASP A 37 -12.97 13.69 -18.44
N LYS A 38 -12.93 14.83 -19.16
CA LYS A 38 -12.83 16.15 -18.56
C LYS A 38 -14.01 16.47 -17.65
N ALA A 39 -15.20 16.05 -18.02
CA ALA A 39 -16.40 16.27 -17.20
C ALA A 39 -16.31 15.56 -15.83
N LYS A 40 -15.67 14.39 -15.77
CA LYS A 40 -15.40 13.71 -14.49
C LYS A 40 -14.40 14.45 -13.62
N ALA A 41 -13.36 15.06 -14.21
CA ALA A 41 -12.42 15.89 -13.46
C ALA A 41 -13.10 17.16 -12.91
N GLU A 42 -13.92 17.83 -13.73
CA GLU A 42 -14.69 19.00 -13.33
C GLU A 42 -15.72 18.66 -12.23
N ALA A 43 -16.45 17.56 -12.39
CA ALA A 43 -17.41 17.08 -11.38
C ALA A 43 -16.72 16.76 -10.05
N LYS A 44 -15.54 16.13 -10.09
CA LYS A 44 -14.76 15.82 -8.90
C LYS A 44 -14.25 17.10 -8.22
N ALA A 45 -13.78 18.08 -8.97
CA ALA A 45 -13.40 19.38 -8.41
C ALA A 45 -14.58 20.10 -7.75
N ALA A 46 -15.75 20.06 -8.37
CA ALA A 46 -16.98 20.66 -7.83
C ALA A 46 -17.46 19.94 -6.56
N GLU A 47 -17.43 18.60 -6.54
CA GLU A 47 -17.78 17.76 -5.39
C GLU A 47 -16.99 18.15 -4.12
N TYR A 48 -15.72 18.50 -4.26
CA TYR A 48 -14.83 18.89 -3.16
C TYR A 48 -14.67 20.41 -3.00
N GLY A 49 -15.45 21.23 -3.72
CA GLY A 49 -15.42 22.70 -3.60
C GLY A 49 -14.10 23.35 -4.06
N LEU A 50 -13.37 22.72 -4.96
CA LEU A 50 -12.05 23.17 -5.43
C LEU A 50 -12.18 24.27 -6.50
N GLN A 51 -12.44 25.50 -6.09
CA GLN A 51 -12.77 26.63 -6.99
C GLN A 51 -11.63 27.02 -7.97
N ARG A 52 -10.37 26.75 -7.63
CA ARG A 52 -9.19 27.12 -8.43
C ARG A 52 -8.50 25.92 -9.08
N CYS A 53 -9.17 24.77 -9.09
CA CYS A 53 -8.62 23.54 -9.63
C CYS A 53 -8.82 23.46 -11.14
N ALA A 54 -7.74 23.30 -11.88
CA ALA A 54 -7.78 23.12 -13.34
C ALA A 54 -8.05 21.65 -13.70
N SER A 55 -8.86 21.41 -14.74
CA SER A 55 -9.22 20.06 -15.20
C SER A 55 -8.48 19.70 -16.48
N PHE A 56 -7.81 18.53 -16.49
CA PHE A 56 -7.00 18.03 -17.59
C PHE A 56 -7.49 16.66 -18.06
N THR A 57 -7.24 16.37 -19.34
CA THR A 57 -7.38 15.01 -19.91
C THR A 57 -6.03 14.40 -20.27
N ASP A 58 -4.98 15.19 -20.21
CA ASP A 58 -3.62 14.85 -20.60
C ASP A 58 -2.68 15.11 -19.40
N PRO A 59 -2.09 14.05 -18.80
CA PRO A 59 -1.18 14.19 -17.67
C PRO A 59 0.06 15.04 -18.01
N GLU A 60 0.60 14.95 -19.24
CA GLU A 60 1.77 15.73 -19.65
C GLU A 60 1.51 17.24 -19.60
N LYS A 61 0.31 17.65 -20.00
CA LYS A 61 -0.11 19.05 -19.92
C LYS A 61 -0.26 19.49 -18.46
N MET A 62 -0.81 18.63 -17.60
CA MET A 62 -0.93 18.91 -16.18
C MET A 62 0.45 19.11 -15.52
N MET A 63 1.47 18.31 -15.88
CA MET A 63 2.82 18.42 -15.30
C MET A 63 3.45 19.81 -15.52
N LYS A 64 2.98 20.55 -16.51
CA LYS A 64 3.57 21.84 -16.93
C LYS A 64 2.93 23.07 -16.25
N ILE A 65 1.89 22.87 -15.42
CA ILE A 65 1.27 24.03 -14.75
C ILE A 65 2.21 24.62 -13.67
N PRO A 66 2.30 25.96 -13.62
CA PRO A 66 3.10 26.61 -12.58
C PRO A 66 2.57 26.28 -11.19
N GLY A 67 3.49 26.06 -10.25
CA GLY A 67 3.15 25.78 -8.84
C GLY A 67 2.62 24.38 -8.58
N LEU A 68 2.69 23.43 -9.53
CA LEU A 68 2.47 22.02 -9.28
C LEU A 68 3.75 21.42 -8.71
N ASP A 69 3.71 20.93 -7.49
CA ASP A 69 4.85 20.36 -6.76
C ASP A 69 4.69 18.86 -6.52
N ILE A 70 3.46 18.41 -6.31
CA ILE A 70 3.09 17.04 -5.95
C ILE A 70 2.12 16.46 -6.97
N VAL A 71 2.32 15.20 -7.34
CA VAL A 71 1.38 14.42 -8.16
C VAL A 71 0.93 13.19 -7.38
N CYS A 72 -0.38 13.00 -7.28
CA CYS A 72 -1.00 11.84 -6.65
C CYS A 72 -1.65 10.98 -7.73
N ILE A 73 -1.17 9.73 -7.87
CA ILE A 73 -1.55 8.80 -8.94
C ILE A 73 -2.57 7.81 -8.39
N ASN A 74 -3.83 7.91 -8.84
CA ASN A 74 -5.00 7.13 -8.41
C ASN A 74 -5.72 6.49 -9.60
N THR A 75 -4.99 6.13 -10.63
CA THR A 75 -5.50 5.50 -11.85
C THR A 75 -5.61 3.98 -11.70
N PRO A 76 -6.10 3.24 -12.70
CA PRO A 76 -5.94 1.79 -12.72
C PRO A 76 -4.47 1.36 -12.69
N ASN A 77 -4.19 0.25 -12.01
CA ASN A 77 -2.86 -0.26 -11.67
C ASN A 77 -1.85 -0.30 -12.84
N PHE A 78 -2.31 -0.65 -14.03
CA PHE A 78 -1.46 -0.78 -15.23
C PHE A 78 -0.95 0.56 -15.78
N LEU A 79 -1.44 1.70 -15.26
CA LEU A 79 -1.00 3.05 -15.63
C LEU A 79 -0.01 3.66 -14.64
N HIS A 80 0.16 3.07 -13.44
CA HIS A 80 0.95 3.67 -12.37
C HIS A 80 2.41 3.87 -12.76
N ALA A 81 3.01 2.90 -13.46
CA ALA A 81 4.42 2.96 -13.83
C ALA A 81 4.72 4.12 -14.78
N GLU A 82 3.98 4.25 -15.89
CA GLU A 82 4.20 5.34 -16.86
C GLU A 82 3.98 6.71 -16.25
N GLN A 83 2.94 6.84 -15.40
CA GLN A 83 2.62 8.11 -14.75
C GLN A 83 3.63 8.49 -13.66
N THR A 84 4.18 7.51 -12.95
CA THR A 84 5.28 7.73 -12.00
C THR A 84 6.55 8.21 -12.71
N ILE A 85 6.91 7.57 -13.83
CA ILE A 85 8.05 7.98 -14.64
C ILE A 85 7.85 9.40 -15.17
N LEU A 86 6.69 9.70 -15.73
CA LEU A 86 6.33 11.02 -16.21
C LEU A 86 6.44 12.10 -15.11
N ALA A 87 5.90 11.82 -13.91
CA ALA A 87 5.96 12.74 -12.78
C ALA A 87 7.41 12.98 -12.32
N ALA A 88 8.22 11.91 -12.23
CA ALA A 88 9.63 11.99 -11.87
C ALA A 88 10.44 12.81 -12.89
N GLU A 89 10.26 12.59 -14.20
CA GLU A 89 10.91 13.35 -15.27
C GLU A 89 10.58 14.84 -15.20
N ASN A 90 9.37 15.18 -14.73
CA ASN A 90 8.94 16.56 -14.49
C ASN A 90 9.26 17.07 -13.07
N LYS A 91 10.13 16.35 -12.31
CA LYS A 91 10.60 16.76 -10.98
C LYS A 91 9.47 16.96 -9.94
N LYS A 92 8.38 16.21 -10.04
CA LYS A 92 7.29 16.27 -9.08
C LYS A 92 7.51 15.24 -7.96
N HIS A 93 7.17 15.59 -6.72
CA HIS A 93 7.03 14.63 -5.64
C HIS A 93 5.81 13.76 -5.88
N ILE A 94 5.83 12.48 -5.50
CA ILE A 94 4.86 11.52 -6.02
C ILE A 94 4.21 10.70 -4.90
N VAL A 95 2.89 10.71 -4.84
CA VAL A 95 2.10 9.68 -4.18
C VAL A 95 1.72 8.65 -5.22
N ILE A 96 2.06 7.39 -4.98
CA ILE A 96 1.80 6.27 -5.88
C ILE A 96 0.82 5.32 -5.20
N GLU A 97 -0.41 5.21 -5.74
CA GLU A 97 -1.31 4.18 -5.24
C GLU A 97 -0.77 2.76 -5.50
N LYS A 98 -1.15 1.87 -4.59
CA LYS A 98 -0.84 0.44 -4.72
C LYS A 98 -1.84 -0.26 -5.67
N PRO A 99 -1.38 -1.31 -6.36
CA PRO A 99 0.01 -1.74 -6.53
C PRO A 99 0.82 -0.73 -7.33
N ILE A 100 2.12 -0.63 -7.03
CA ILE A 100 2.99 0.36 -7.72
C ILE A 100 3.11 0.10 -9.22
N ALA A 101 3.09 -1.16 -9.63
CA ALA A 101 3.02 -1.62 -11.02
C ALA A 101 2.55 -3.08 -11.06
N ILE A 102 2.15 -3.57 -12.24
CA ILE A 102 1.78 -4.97 -12.45
C ILE A 102 3.00 -5.81 -12.86
N LYS A 103 3.90 -5.23 -13.67
CA LYS A 103 5.08 -5.94 -14.20
C LYS A 103 6.33 -5.60 -13.39
N TRP A 104 7.11 -6.63 -13.05
CA TRP A 104 8.37 -6.47 -12.31
C TRP A 104 9.35 -5.52 -13.00
N ASP A 105 9.52 -5.64 -14.33
CA ASP A 105 10.44 -4.79 -15.10
C ASP A 105 10.05 -3.30 -15.09
N ASP A 106 8.77 -2.98 -14.94
CA ASP A 106 8.33 -1.59 -14.88
C ASP A 106 8.71 -0.93 -13.56
N MET A 107 8.81 -1.70 -12.47
CA MET A 107 9.27 -1.20 -11.16
C MET A 107 10.72 -0.71 -11.22
N LYS A 108 11.59 -1.41 -12.00
CA LYS A 108 12.95 -0.96 -12.24
C LYS A 108 12.98 0.40 -12.95
N LYS A 109 12.20 0.56 -14.02
CA LYS A 109 12.12 1.83 -14.75
C LYS A 109 11.63 2.98 -13.88
N MET A 110 10.63 2.70 -13.03
CA MET A 110 10.15 3.68 -12.03
C MET A 110 11.27 4.09 -11.08
N LYS A 111 11.99 3.11 -10.52
CA LYS A 111 13.11 3.37 -9.62
C LYS A 111 14.18 4.21 -10.30
N ASP A 112 14.62 3.83 -11.49
CA ASP A 112 15.66 4.56 -12.24
C ASP A 112 15.25 6.02 -12.50
N ALA A 113 13.96 6.26 -12.84
CA ALA A 113 13.44 7.61 -13.07
C ALA A 113 13.36 8.44 -11.78
N VAL A 114 12.88 7.85 -10.68
CA VAL A 114 12.76 8.51 -9.37
C VAL A 114 14.14 8.84 -8.80
N ASP A 115 15.10 7.90 -8.87
CA ASP A 115 16.47 8.11 -8.40
C ASP A 115 17.16 9.24 -9.17
N LYS A 116 17.04 9.24 -10.51
CA LYS A 116 17.57 10.29 -11.37
C LYS A 116 16.92 11.66 -11.08
N ALA A 117 15.64 11.66 -10.75
CA ALA A 117 14.89 12.88 -10.43
C ALA A 117 15.24 13.44 -9.06
N GLY A 118 15.55 12.60 -8.08
CA GLY A 118 15.78 12.98 -6.69
C GLY A 118 14.52 13.51 -5.99
N VAL A 119 13.35 13.03 -6.41
CA VAL A 119 12.05 13.43 -5.84
C VAL A 119 11.66 12.53 -4.67
N VAL A 120 10.88 13.07 -3.74
CA VAL A 120 10.32 12.30 -2.63
C VAL A 120 9.12 11.50 -3.14
N THR A 121 9.04 10.23 -2.78
CA THR A 121 7.92 9.35 -3.09
C THR A 121 7.28 8.80 -1.83
N ILE A 122 6.00 8.47 -1.90
CA ILE A 122 5.28 7.66 -0.91
C ILE A 122 4.37 6.70 -1.67
N VAL A 123 4.24 5.47 -1.15
CA VAL A 123 3.36 4.47 -1.72
C VAL A 123 2.17 4.24 -0.79
N GLY A 124 0.97 4.12 -1.36
CA GLY A 124 -0.33 4.05 -0.68
C GLY A 124 -0.53 2.81 0.22
N PHE A 125 0.47 2.45 1.02
CA PHE A 125 0.32 1.46 2.09
C PHE A 125 -0.26 2.12 3.34
N VAL A 126 -1.43 2.73 3.17
CA VAL A 126 -2.11 3.57 4.14
C VAL A 126 -2.31 2.90 5.51
N LEU A 127 -2.38 1.56 5.57
CA LEU A 127 -2.51 0.82 6.82
C LEU A 127 -1.32 1.00 7.78
N ARG A 128 -0.14 1.44 7.31
CA ARG A 128 0.98 1.81 8.19
C ARG A 128 0.63 2.97 9.13
N TRP A 129 -0.39 3.77 8.80
CA TRP A 129 -0.93 4.85 9.67
C TRP A 129 -2.13 4.41 10.49
N ASN A 130 -2.62 3.16 10.34
CA ASN A 130 -3.69 2.64 11.20
C ASN A 130 -3.22 2.64 12.67
N PRO A 131 -4.05 3.10 13.63
CA PRO A 131 -3.68 3.20 15.05
C PRO A 131 -3.21 1.87 15.65
N LEU A 132 -3.82 0.74 15.30
CA LEU A 132 -3.36 -0.57 15.75
C LEU A 132 -1.94 -0.88 15.24
N PHE A 133 -1.69 -0.67 13.94
CA PHE A 133 -0.38 -0.93 13.33
C PHE A 133 0.72 -0.09 13.96
N LYS A 134 0.46 1.19 14.17
CA LYS A 134 1.38 2.10 14.87
C LYS A 134 1.65 1.64 16.29
N THR A 135 0.61 1.17 17.00
CA THR A 135 0.76 0.63 18.36
C THR A 135 1.61 -0.63 18.37
N VAL A 136 1.32 -1.60 17.49
CA VAL A 136 2.11 -2.84 17.37
C VAL A 136 3.56 -2.54 17.02
N LYS A 137 3.78 -1.65 16.05
CA LYS A 137 5.14 -1.21 15.69
C LYS A 137 5.86 -0.59 16.88
N LYS A 138 5.18 0.23 17.67
CA LYS A 138 5.73 0.83 18.88
C LYS A 138 6.10 -0.23 19.94
N LEU A 139 5.26 -1.25 20.14
CA LEU A 139 5.55 -2.35 21.05
C LEU A 139 6.80 -3.14 20.62
N ILE A 140 7.03 -3.31 19.31
CA ILE A 140 8.25 -3.92 18.76
C ILE A 140 9.46 -3.01 19.03
N GLU A 141 9.40 -1.74 18.67
CA GLU A 141 10.48 -0.76 18.81
C GLU A 141 10.89 -0.50 20.26
N THR A 142 9.96 -0.65 21.20
CA THR A 142 10.22 -0.48 22.65
C THR A 142 10.53 -1.78 23.36
N ASP A 143 10.81 -2.85 22.60
CA ASP A 143 11.23 -4.17 23.10
C ASP A 143 10.19 -4.87 24.01
N VAL A 144 8.93 -4.45 23.98
CA VAL A 144 7.84 -5.10 24.74
C VAL A 144 7.57 -6.52 24.22
N LEU A 145 7.67 -6.72 22.91
CA LEU A 145 7.52 -8.03 22.28
C LEU A 145 8.84 -8.82 22.24
N GLY A 146 9.99 -8.17 22.40
CA GLY A 146 11.31 -8.78 22.28
C GLY A 146 11.69 -9.06 20.82
N THR A 147 12.49 -10.11 20.60
CA THR A 147 12.89 -10.55 19.26
C THR A 147 11.74 -11.23 18.55
N ILE A 148 11.31 -10.67 17.44
CA ILE A 148 10.24 -11.26 16.63
C ILE A 148 10.79 -12.47 15.88
N PHE A 149 10.13 -13.63 16.05
CA PHE A 149 10.50 -14.88 15.38
C PHE A 149 9.44 -15.41 14.43
N TYR A 150 8.19 -14.92 14.53
CA TYR A 150 7.09 -15.27 13.63
C TYR A 150 6.09 -14.11 13.51
N SER A 151 5.59 -13.88 12.31
CA SER A 151 4.45 -12.99 12.08
C SER A 151 3.50 -13.58 11.04
N GLU A 152 2.21 -13.38 11.24
CA GLU A 152 1.16 -13.79 10.33
C GLU A 152 0.26 -12.60 10.02
N VAL A 153 -0.02 -12.38 8.73
CA VAL A 153 -0.93 -11.32 8.30
C VAL A 153 -1.82 -11.86 7.18
N ASP A 154 -3.13 -11.81 7.36
CA ASP A 154 -4.10 -12.30 6.38
C ASP A 154 -4.96 -11.15 5.84
N TYR A 155 -5.25 -11.21 4.54
CA TYR A 155 -6.16 -10.32 3.84
C TYR A 155 -7.28 -11.14 3.18
N LEU A 156 -8.45 -11.18 3.80
CA LEU A 156 -9.60 -11.94 3.35
C LEU A 156 -10.72 -10.97 2.97
N HIS A 157 -11.02 -10.84 1.68
CA HIS A 157 -11.93 -9.82 1.20
C HIS A 157 -12.70 -10.26 -0.05
N ALA A 158 -13.99 -10.49 0.08
CA ALA A 158 -14.85 -10.83 -1.06
C ALA A 158 -14.99 -9.63 -2.03
N ILE A 159 -14.27 -9.68 -3.15
CA ILE A 159 -14.38 -8.67 -4.20
C ILE A 159 -15.57 -9.02 -5.10
N THR A 160 -16.55 -8.13 -5.23
CA THR A 160 -17.79 -8.34 -5.96
C THR A 160 -17.95 -7.34 -7.12
N PRO A 161 -18.87 -7.58 -8.07
CA PRO A 161 -19.19 -6.65 -9.16
C PRO A 161 -19.59 -5.23 -8.72
N ALA A 162 -19.93 -5.03 -7.45
CA ALA A 162 -20.24 -3.69 -6.90
C ALA A 162 -19.00 -2.76 -6.81
N TYR A 163 -17.81 -3.33 -6.83
CA TYR A 163 -16.57 -2.53 -6.80
C TYR A 163 -16.27 -1.92 -8.16
N LEU A 164 -15.96 -0.62 -8.21
CA LEU A 164 -15.62 0.11 -9.45
C LEU A 164 -14.40 -0.48 -10.18
N CYS A 165 -13.50 -1.12 -9.44
CA CYS A 165 -12.32 -1.77 -10.01
C CYS A 165 -12.61 -3.15 -10.60
N TYR A 166 -13.78 -3.76 -10.32
CA TYR A 166 -14.10 -5.13 -10.71
C TYR A 166 -13.85 -5.43 -12.20
N PRO A 167 -14.30 -4.61 -13.18
CA PRO A 167 -14.17 -4.94 -14.60
C PRO A 167 -12.73 -5.14 -15.09
N TRP A 168 -11.76 -4.52 -14.44
CA TRP A 168 -10.35 -4.66 -14.81
C TRP A 168 -9.57 -5.52 -13.80
N SER A 169 -10.01 -5.61 -12.54
CA SER A 169 -9.34 -6.40 -11.51
C SER A 169 -9.51 -7.91 -11.67
N VAL A 170 -10.57 -8.36 -12.34
CA VAL A 170 -10.80 -9.78 -12.66
C VAL A 170 -9.91 -10.30 -13.80
N LYS A 171 -9.28 -9.41 -14.55
CA LYS A 171 -8.39 -9.72 -15.67
C LYS A 171 -6.94 -9.77 -15.21
N LYS A 172 -6.23 -10.83 -15.55
CA LYS A 172 -4.82 -11.00 -15.16
C LYS A 172 -3.91 -9.89 -15.69
N GLU A 173 -4.15 -9.44 -16.91
CA GLU A 173 -3.30 -8.42 -17.57
C GLU A 173 -3.43 -7.03 -16.90
N THR A 174 -4.62 -6.66 -16.46
CA THR A 174 -4.91 -5.32 -15.92
C THR A 174 -5.04 -5.30 -14.40
N GLY A 175 -5.44 -6.41 -13.77
CA GLY A 175 -5.55 -6.56 -12.33
C GLY A 175 -4.24 -7.03 -11.68
N GLY A 176 -3.48 -7.90 -12.37
CA GLY A 176 -2.35 -8.59 -11.75
C GLY A 176 -2.79 -9.76 -10.87
N SER A 177 -1.94 -10.21 -9.94
CA SER A 177 -2.33 -11.22 -8.94
C SER A 177 -3.12 -10.60 -7.79
N ILE A 178 -3.85 -11.41 -7.04
CA ILE A 178 -4.57 -10.92 -5.85
C ILE A 178 -3.61 -10.46 -4.76
N LEU A 179 -2.39 -11.00 -4.70
CA LEU A 179 -1.34 -10.49 -3.81
C LEU A 179 -0.93 -9.07 -4.19
N GLN A 180 -0.88 -8.73 -5.49
CA GLN A 180 -0.56 -7.37 -5.93
C GLN A 180 -1.68 -6.38 -5.58
N VAL A 181 -2.95 -6.75 -5.78
CA VAL A 181 -4.09 -5.80 -5.67
C VAL A 181 -4.50 -5.56 -4.21
N GLY A 182 -4.89 -6.61 -3.49
CA GLY A 182 -5.37 -6.51 -2.11
C GLY A 182 -4.37 -7.06 -1.11
N GLY A 183 -3.83 -8.25 -1.39
CA GLY A 183 -2.87 -8.93 -0.51
C GLY A 183 -1.57 -8.17 -0.27
N CYS A 184 -1.24 -7.17 -1.10
CA CYS A 184 -0.06 -6.35 -0.90
C CYS A 184 -0.06 -5.63 0.46
N HIS A 185 -1.22 -5.27 1.00
CA HIS A 185 -1.33 -4.74 2.35
C HIS A 185 -0.89 -5.74 3.42
N ALA A 186 -1.23 -7.04 3.25
CA ALA A 186 -0.80 -8.07 4.18
C ALA A 186 0.70 -8.37 4.05
N VAL A 187 1.23 -8.43 2.82
CA VAL A 187 2.67 -8.62 2.58
C VAL A 187 3.50 -7.44 3.10
N ASP A 188 2.99 -6.23 2.93
CA ASP A 188 3.60 -5.02 3.48
C ASP A 188 3.58 -5.02 5.01
N GLY A 189 2.43 -5.34 5.61
CA GLY A 189 2.27 -5.48 7.06
C GLY A 189 3.24 -6.52 7.63
N LEU A 190 3.35 -7.69 6.99
CA LEU A 190 4.30 -8.73 7.38
C LEU A 190 5.74 -8.20 7.42
N ARG A 191 6.22 -7.56 6.33
CA ARG A 191 7.55 -6.95 6.28
C ARG A 191 7.73 -5.85 7.32
N TRP A 192 6.71 -5.02 7.51
CA TRP A 192 6.70 -3.92 8.47
C TRP A 192 6.91 -4.37 9.91
N PHE A 193 6.24 -5.49 10.30
CA PHE A 193 6.35 -6.01 11.66
C PHE A 193 7.61 -6.83 11.88
N VAL A 194 8.04 -7.65 10.91
CA VAL A 194 9.30 -8.40 11.00
C VAL A 194 10.52 -7.46 10.95
N ALA A 195 10.41 -6.34 10.25
CA ALA A 195 11.43 -5.31 10.11
C ALA A 195 12.75 -5.82 9.51
N ASP A 196 12.69 -6.80 8.59
CA ASP A 196 13.86 -7.34 7.88
C ASP A 196 13.49 -7.75 6.45
N ASP A 197 14.50 -8.06 5.63
CA ASP A 197 14.32 -8.48 4.25
C ASP A 197 14.04 -9.98 4.18
N ALA A 198 13.07 -10.37 3.34
CA ALA A 198 12.83 -11.78 3.03
C ALA A 198 13.96 -12.33 2.16
N VAL A 199 14.35 -13.59 2.40
CA VAL A 199 15.41 -14.30 1.67
C VAL A 199 14.92 -15.51 0.91
N GLU A 200 13.75 -16.02 1.25
CA GLU A 200 13.12 -17.18 0.59
C GLU A 200 11.61 -17.12 0.78
N VAL A 201 10.86 -17.56 -0.22
CA VAL A 201 9.41 -17.71 -0.15
C VAL A 201 8.94 -18.98 -0.85
N VAL A 202 7.90 -19.59 -0.26
CA VAL A 202 7.12 -20.70 -0.84
C VAL A 202 5.66 -20.25 -0.87
N ALA A 203 4.94 -20.49 -1.99
CA ALA A 203 3.54 -20.17 -2.09
C ALA A 203 2.75 -21.22 -2.87
N LEU A 204 1.51 -21.41 -2.45
CA LEU A 204 0.50 -22.18 -3.17
C LEU A 204 -0.70 -21.30 -3.44
N SER A 205 -1.33 -21.52 -4.59
CA SER A 205 -2.52 -20.77 -5.00
C SER A 205 -3.58 -21.65 -5.61
N GLY A 206 -4.81 -21.17 -5.63
CA GLY A 206 -5.93 -21.82 -6.25
C GLY A 206 -6.96 -20.83 -6.75
N ARG A 207 -7.72 -21.23 -7.78
CA ARG A 207 -8.81 -20.44 -8.34
C ARG A 207 -10.15 -21.11 -8.06
N TYR A 208 -10.94 -20.50 -7.21
CA TYR A 208 -12.27 -20.99 -6.81
C TYR A 208 -13.41 -20.17 -7.41
N ARG A 209 -13.10 -19.02 -8.01
CA ARG A 209 -14.06 -18.15 -8.70
C ARG A 209 -13.82 -18.16 -10.20
N PRO A 210 -14.81 -18.59 -11.02
CA PRO A 210 -14.67 -18.69 -12.47
C PRO A 210 -14.65 -17.33 -13.19
N ASP A 211 -15.11 -16.27 -12.54
CA ASP A 211 -15.15 -14.90 -13.05
C ASP A 211 -13.78 -14.20 -13.02
N PHE A 212 -12.77 -14.77 -12.32
CA PHE A 212 -11.40 -14.29 -12.30
C PHE A 212 -10.51 -15.10 -13.26
N GLU A 213 -9.61 -14.42 -13.97
CA GLU A 213 -8.60 -15.07 -14.83
C GLU A 213 -7.39 -15.58 -14.01
N GLN A 214 -7.09 -14.95 -12.88
CA GLN A 214 -6.03 -15.31 -11.95
C GLN A 214 -6.56 -16.17 -10.80
N ASP A 215 -5.61 -16.77 -10.04
CA ASP A 215 -5.95 -17.47 -8.80
C ASP A 215 -6.54 -16.48 -7.78
N THR A 216 -7.51 -16.95 -6.99
CA THR A 216 -8.33 -16.13 -6.10
C THR A 216 -8.08 -16.40 -4.62
N THR A 217 -7.27 -17.42 -4.30
CA THR A 217 -6.70 -17.67 -2.98
C THR A 217 -5.22 -18.01 -3.11
N VAL A 218 -4.38 -17.35 -2.31
CA VAL A 218 -2.93 -17.57 -2.26
C VAL A 218 -2.49 -17.61 -0.81
N THR A 219 -1.68 -18.62 -0.45
CA THR A 219 -1.00 -18.67 0.84
C THR A 219 0.50 -18.75 0.60
N LEU A 220 1.26 -17.88 1.26
CA LEU A 220 2.71 -17.88 1.22
C LEU A 220 3.33 -18.06 2.61
N LEU A 221 4.53 -18.64 2.64
CA LEU A 221 5.44 -18.71 3.78
C LEU A 221 6.77 -18.08 3.36
N ALA A 222 7.26 -17.14 4.15
CA ALA A 222 8.52 -16.44 3.90
C ALA A 222 9.51 -16.67 5.04
N ARG A 223 10.80 -16.76 4.70
CA ARG A 223 11.92 -16.70 5.63
C ARG A 223 12.61 -15.37 5.50
N PHE A 224 12.91 -14.74 6.62
CA PHE A 224 13.62 -13.47 6.68
C PHE A 224 15.09 -13.67 7.04
N LYS A 225 15.91 -12.67 6.74
CA LYS A 225 17.37 -12.70 6.93
C LYS A 225 17.76 -12.94 8.39
N ASN A 226 17.01 -12.41 9.34
CA ASN A 226 17.19 -12.62 10.79
C ASN A 226 16.74 -14.02 11.26
N GLY A 227 16.27 -14.89 10.36
CA GLY A 227 15.81 -16.25 10.66
C GLY A 227 14.32 -16.33 11.03
N SER A 228 13.61 -15.22 11.19
CA SER A 228 12.18 -15.24 11.48
C SER A 228 11.38 -15.79 10.29
N LEU A 229 10.19 -16.28 10.60
CA LEU A 229 9.24 -16.79 9.60
C LEU A 229 8.02 -15.89 9.49
N GLY A 230 7.44 -15.84 8.32
CA GLY A 230 6.22 -15.10 8.05
C GLY A 230 5.22 -15.88 7.23
N LYS A 231 3.94 -15.63 7.45
CA LYS A 231 2.83 -16.21 6.67
C LYS A 231 1.89 -15.11 6.21
N VAL A 232 1.41 -15.21 4.97
CA VAL A 232 0.28 -14.42 4.47
C VAL A 232 -0.72 -15.36 3.81
N CYS A 233 -2.01 -15.19 4.12
CA CYS A 233 -3.11 -15.72 3.33
C CYS A 233 -3.87 -14.54 2.72
N CYS A 234 -4.05 -14.57 1.40
CA CYS A 234 -4.91 -13.63 0.68
C CYS A 234 -6.00 -14.42 -0.04
N SER A 235 -7.27 -14.06 0.18
CA SER A 235 -8.38 -14.74 -0.49
C SER A 235 -9.49 -13.75 -0.86
N TYR A 236 -9.98 -13.87 -2.10
CA TYR A 236 -11.18 -13.22 -2.62
C TYR A 236 -12.39 -14.16 -2.64
N ASP A 237 -12.19 -15.43 -2.23
CA ASP A 237 -13.21 -16.49 -2.26
C ASP A 237 -14.07 -16.53 -0.99
N VAL A 238 -13.73 -15.74 0.01
CA VAL A 238 -14.39 -15.77 1.31
C VAL A 238 -15.84 -15.31 1.24
N SER A 239 -16.70 -15.94 2.04
CA SER A 239 -18.12 -15.57 2.20
C SER A 239 -18.39 -14.93 3.58
N CYS A 240 -17.43 -14.14 4.07
CA CYS A 240 -17.52 -13.42 5.33
C CYS A 240 -17.25 -11.91 5.11
N PRO A 241 -17.53 -11.05 6.08
CA PRO A 241 -17.07 -9.66 6.06
C PRO A 241 -15.54 -9.58 5.91
N TYR A 242 -15.04 -8.41 5.50
CA TYR A 242 -13.62 -8.13 5.43
C TYR A 242 -12.90 -8.55 6.72
N ILE A 243 -11.80 -9.29 6.56
CA ILE A 243 -10.93 -9.70 7.65
C ILE A 243 -9.49 -9.30 7.30
N TYR A 244 -8.87 -8.58 8.23
CA TYR A 244 -7.44 -8.35 8.24
C TYR A 244 -6.89 -8.88 9.57
N ASN A 245 -6.33 -10.09 9.55
CA ASN A 245 -5.71 -10.67 10.73
C ASN A 245 -4.27 -10.21 10.85
N LEU A 246 -3.84 -9.99 12.09
CA LEU A 246 -2.47 -9.64 12.44
C LEU A 246 -2.05 -10.45 13.66
N GLU A 247 -0.98 -11.24 13.52
CA GLU A 247 -0.33 -11.92 14.63
C GLU A 247 1.18 -11.67 14.59
N VAL A 248 1.75 -11.27 15.72
CA VAL A 248 3.19 -11.03 15.88
C VAL A 248 3.66 -11.71 17.16
N PHE A 249 4.60 -12.64 17.01
CA PHE A 249 5.14 -13.46 18.11
C PHE A 249 6.59 -13.07 18.35
N GLY A 250 6.86 -12.59 19.55
CA GLY A 250 8.20 -12.31 20.04
C GLY A 250 8.51 -13.13 21.29
N ASP A 251 9.77 -13.17 21.67
CA ASP A 251 10.26 -13.96 22.83
C ASP A 251 9.89 -13.34 24.19
N LYS A 252 9.34 -12.10 24.21
CA LYS A 252 8.86 -11.42 25.42
C LYS A 252 7.37 -11.16 25.42
N GLY A 253 6.72 -11.19 24.25
CA GLY A 253 5.30 -10.93 24.13
C GLY A 253 4.73 -11.30 22.77
N THR A 254 3.40 -11.32 22.69
CA THR A 254 2.64 -11.69 21.50
C THR A 254 1.48 -10.71 21.32
N VAL A 255 1.27 -10.31 20.08
CA VAL A 255 0.05 -9.59 19.67
C VAL A 255 -0.78 -10.48 18.75
N ARG A 256 -2.09 -10.52 18.98
CA ARG A 256 -3.09 -11.14 18.10
C ARG A 256 -4.19 -10.12 17.84
N ASN A 257 -4.25 -9.57 16.65
CA ASN A 257 -5.10 -8.42 16.33
C ASN A 257 -4.88 -7.28 17.35
N ASN A 258 -5.90 -6.94 18.14
CA ASN A 258 -5.79 -5.92 19.20
C ASN A 258 -5.62 -6.53 20.61
N ALA A 259 -5.22 -7.79 20.71
CA ALA A 259 -4.95 -8.47 21.99
C ALA A 259 -3.45 -8.62 22.21
N LEU A 260 -2.96 -8.24 23.40
CA LEU A 260 -1.56 -8.27 23.80
C LEU A 260 -1.35 -9.24 24.95
N TRP A 261 -0.36 -10.12 24.83
CA TRP A 261 0.23 -10.88 25.93
C TRP A 261 1.70 -10.50 26.09
N ALA A 262 2.09 -9.94 27.24
CA ALA A 262 3.46 -9.54 27.52
C ALA A 262 3.74 -9.59 29.03
N SER A 263 3.70 -10.78 29.62
CA SER A 263 3.82 -10.99 31.07
C SER A 263 5.14 -10.50 31.67
N LYS A 264 6.21 -10.41 30.86
CA LYS A 264 7.49 -9.79 31.32
C LYS A 264 7.36 -8.28 31.53
N SER A 265 6.55 -7.60 30.69
CA SER A 265 6.29 -6.16 30.81
C SER A 265 5.12 -5.84 31.74
N PHE A 266 4.21 -6.79 31.92
CA PHE A 266 3.02 -6.67 32.78
C PHE A 266 3.01 -7.83 33.80
N PRO A 267 3.83 -7.73 34.88
CA PRO A 267 3.88 -8.78 35.92
C PRO A 267 2.50 -9.02 36.52
N GLY A 268 2.11 -10.31 36.61
CA GLY A 268 0.77 -10.71 37.11
C GLY A 268 -0.32 -10.70 36.03
N GLN A 269 0.03 -10.61 34.76
CA GLN A 269 -0.93 -10.76 33.66
C GLN A 269 -1.53 -12.18 33.68
N GLU A 270 -2.85 -12.27 33.85
CA GLU A 270 -3.61 -13.55 33.88
C GLU A 270 -4.45 -13.77 32.61
N GLY A 271 -4.62 -12.73 31.78
CA GLY A 271 -5.39 -12.77 30.54
C GLY A 271 -4.83 -11.84 29.47
N TRP A 272 -5.40 -11.91 28.27
CA TRP A 272 -5.06 -11.00 27.19
C TRP A 272 -5.48 -9.58 27.53
N ILE A 273 -4.59 -8.61 27.29
CA ILE A 273 -4.90 -7.17 27.39
C ILE A 273 -5.48 -6.74 26.04
N THR A 274 -6.69 -6.21 26.02
CA THR A 274 -7.24 -5.59 24.83
C THR A 274 -6.64 -4.20 24.64
N ILE A 275 -6.00 -3.98 23.49
CA ILE A 275 -5.50 -2.66 23.06
C ILE A 275 -6.73 -1.86 22.58
N PRO A 276 -7.14 -0.77 23.27
CA PRO A 276 -8.30 0.01 22.88
C PRO A 276 -7.96 0.94 21.71
N THR A 277 -8.04 0.44 20.50
CA THR A 277 -7.63 1.17 19.28
C THR A 277 -8.51 0.79 18.10
N THR A 278 -8.49 1.60 17.05
CA THR A 278 -9.18 1.32 15.79
C THR A 278 -8.47 0.18 15.06
N THR A 279 -9.20 -0.88 14.78
CA THR A 279 -8.73 -2.02 14.00
C THR A 279 -9.02 -1.83 12.50
N PRO A 280 -8.29 -2.47 11.60
CA PRO A 280 -8.65 -2.50 10.17
C PRO A 280 -9.84 -3.47 9.97
N ASP A 281 -11.06 -2.95 10.12
CA ASP A 281 -12.31 -3.72 10.16
C ASP A 281 -13.13 -3.62 8.87
N SER A 282 -12.69 -2.84 7.90
CA SER A 282 -13.40 -2.59 6.66
C SER A 282 -12.46 -2.41 5.49
N GLY A 283 -12.86 -2.94 4.32
CA GLY A 283 -12.25 -2.61 3.03
C GLY A 283 -12.72 -1.26 2.46
N ASP A 284 -13.57 -0.53 3.19
CA ASP A 284 -14.01 0.81 2.77
C ASP A 284 -12.89 1.83 2.99
N VAL A 285 -12.50 2.51 1.92
CA VAL A 285 -11.43 3.51 1.93
C VAL A 285 -11.71 4.69 2.86
N THR A 286 -12.99 5.00 3.14
CA THR A 286 -13.37 6.08 4.06
C THR A 286 -12.91 5.84 5.50
N HIS A 287 -12.66 4.59 5.87
CA HIS A 287 -12.14 4.19 7.18
C HIS A 287 -10.61 4.16 7.24
N HIS A 288 -9.92 4.46 6.14
CA HIS A 288 -8.46 4.41 6.07
C HIS A 288 -7.83 5.75 6.47
N PRO A 289 -6.66 5.75 7.15
CA PRO A 289 -6.04 6.95 7.71
C PRO A 289 -5.22 7.76 6.70
N PHE A 290 -5.76 8.11 5.53
CA PHE A 290 -5.12 8.93 4.50
C PHE A 290 -4.53 10.26 4.99
N PRO A 291 -5.18 10.99 5.92
CA PRO A 291 -4.58 12.22 6.44
C PRO A 291 -3.20 12.00 7.06
N GLY A 292 -3.02 10.92 7.82
CA GLY A 292 -1.73 10.60 8.43
C GLY A 292 -0.64 10.29 7.42
N GLU A 293 -0.97 9.60 6.32
CA GLU A 293 -0.05 9.34 5.20
C GLU A 293 0.36 10.64 4.50
N VAL A 294 -0.61 11.48 4.16
CA VAL A 294 -0.38 12.76 3.49
C VAL A 294 0.44 13.71 4.37
N ASP A 295 0.11 13.82 5.66
CA ASP A 295 0.86 14.67 6.59
C ASP A 295 2.33 14.24 6.69
N HIS A 296 2.58 12.92 6.80
CA HIS A 296 3.94 12.37 6.80
C HIS A 296 4.68 12.68 5.48
N PHE A 297 4.02 12.50 4.33
CA PHE A 297 4.62 12.79 3.03
C PHE A 297 5.02 14.25 2.88
N VAL A 298 4.10 15.16 3.21
CA VAL A 298 4.34 16.60 3.16
C VAL A 298 5.47 17.02 4.11
N GLU A 299 5.48 16.48 5.33
CA GLU A 299 6.57 16.70 6.28
C GLU A 299 7.93 16.23 5.74
N CYS A 300 7.98 15.05 5.11
CA CYS A 300 9.20 14.53 4.50
C CYS A 300 9.70 15.41 3.36
N ILE A 301 8.83 15.95 2.51
CA ILE A 301 9.21 16.91 1.47
C ILE A 301 9.82 18.16 2.09
N MET A 302 9.14 18.77 3.06
CA MET A 302 9.57 20.01 3.72
C MET A 302 10.94 19.85 4.42
N ASN A 303 11.20 18.66 5.00
CA ASN A 303 12.42 18.35 5.73
C ASN A 303 13.48 17.65 4.87
N LYS A 304 13.23 17.43 3.57
CA LYS A 304 14.13 16.69 2.65
C LYS A 304 14.52 15.31 3.17
N LYS A 305 13.53 14.56 3.69
CA LYS A 305 13.70 13.20 4.23
C LYS A 305 13.01 12.20 3.32
N LYS A 306 13.43 10.94 3.42
CA LYS A 306 12.68 9.81 2.85
C LYS A 306 11.43 9.53 3.68
N THR A 307 10.38 9.06 3.03
CA THR A 307 9.18 8.56 3.73
C THR A 307 9.43 7.17 4.30
N ILE A 308 8.59 6.75 5.23
CA ILE A 308 8.69 5.40 5.84
C ILE A 308 8.29 4.29 4.86
N VAL A 309 7.72 4.65 3.71
CA VAL A 309 7.35 3.74 2.62
C VAL A 309 7.54 4.46 1.28
N ASP A 310 8.80 4.76 0.97
CA ASP A 310 9.18 5.27 -0.34
C ASP A 310 9.09 4.16 -1.41
N LEU A 311 9.38 4.52 -2.67
CA LEU A 311 9.36 3.55 -3.76
C LEU A 311 10.34 2.39 -3.54
N ASP A 312 11.53 2.66 -2.94
CA ASP A 312 12.53 1.62 -2.67
C ASP A 312 12.01 0.60 -1.64
N ASP A 313 11.37 1.06 -0.57
CA ASP A 313 10.78 0.15 0.43
C ASP A 313 9.60 -0.64 -0.16
N ALA A 314 8.74 0.03 -0.92
CA ALA A 314 7.60 -0.64 -1.56
C ALA A 314 8.04 -1.70 -2.58
N ILE A 315 9.10 -1.45 -3.36
CA ILE A 315 9.66 -2.45 -4.29
C ILE A 315 10.00 -3.75 -3.56
N LYS A 316 10.54 -3.71 -2.35
CA LYS A 316 10.81 -4.92 -1.56
C LYS A 316 9.54 -5.71 -1.21
N THR A 317 8.42 -5.02 -0.96
CA THR A 317 7.11 -5.67 -0.78
C THR A 317 6.68 -6.37 -2.07
N PHE A 318 6.79 -5.68 -3.21
CA PHE A 318 6.39 -6.23 -4.50
C PHE A 318 7.38 -7.28 -5.03
N GLU A 319 8.65 -7.23 -4.64
CA GLU A 319 9.62 -8.29 -4.90
C GLU A 319 9.23 -9.60 -4.19
N LEU A 320 8.82 -9.54 -2.92
CA LEU A 320 8.32 -10.69 -2.19
C LEU A 320 7.03 -11.24 -2.82
N ILE A 321 6.14 -10.36 -3.29
CA ILE A 321 4.92 -10.75 -4.02
C ILE A 321 5.27 -11.45 -5.34
N GLU A 322 6.17 -10.89 -6.15
CA GLU A 322 6.58 -11.50 -7.42
C GLU A 322 7.26 -12.86 -7.19
N ALA A 323 8.09 -12.98 -6.15
CA ALA A 323 8.70 -14.25 -5.76
C ALA A 323 7.64 -15.29 -5.33
N ALA A 324 6.63 -14.88 -4.56
CA ALA A 324 5.51 -15.74 -4.17
C ALA A 324 4.68 -16.19 -5.38
N ASP A 325 4.37 -15.27 -6.29
CA ASP A 325 3.68 -15.59 -7.54
C ASP A 325 4.50 -16.55 -8.43
N ARG A 326 5.83 -16.39 -8.49
CA ARG A 326 6.73 -17.36 -9.18
C ARG A 326 6.69 -18.73 -8.52
N SER A 327 6.73 -18.79 -7.19
CA SER A 327 6.63 -20.03 -6.43
C SER A 327 5.30 -20.74 -6.67
N ALA A 328 4.18 -20.04 -6.60
CA ALA A 328 2.84 -20.58 -6.86
C ALA A 328 2.72 -21.15 -8.28
N ARG A 329 3.21 -20.41 -9.31
CA ARG A 329 3.26 -20.90 -10.70
C ARG A 329 4.12 -22.16 -10.87
N GLN A 330 5.05 -22.45 -9.96
CA GLN A 330 5.91 -23.62 -9.95
C GLN A 330 5.48 -24.68 -8.93
N SER A 331 4.18 -24.66 -8.54
CA SER A 331 3.61 -25.64 -7.59
C SER A 331 4.32 -25.66 -6.24
N GLY A 332 4.68 -24.49 -5.73
CA GLY A 332 5.25 -24.32 -4.39
C GLY A 332 6.77 -24.54 -4.32
N LYS A 333 7.49 -24.46 -5.44
CA LYS A 333 8.96 -24.49 -5.35
C LYS A 333 9.48 -23.24 -4.64
N PRO A 334 10.46 -23.39 -3.72
CA PRO A 334 11.08 -22.23 -3.06
C PRO A 334 11.70 -21.28 -4.09
N VAL A 335 11.51 -19.99 -3.85
CA VAL A 335 12.13 -18.90 -4.62
C VAL A 335 12.97 -18.06 -3.68
N SER A 336 14.26 -17.91 -4.02
CA SER A 336 15.19 -17.08 -3.25
C SER A 336 15.06 -15.61 -3.61
N LEU A 337 15.31 -14.73 -2.63
CA LEU A 337 15.37 -13.29 -2.80
C LEU A 337 16.79 -12.79 -2.44
N PRO A 338 17.24 -11.65 -2.99
CA PRO A 338 16.52 -10.82 -3.95
C PRO A 338 16.42 -11.46 -5.35
N LEU A 339 15.37 -11.08 -6.10
CA LEU A 339 15.15 -11.61 -7.47
C LEU A 339 16.14 -11.06 -8.49
N GLY A 340 16.74 -9.92 -8.19
CA GLY A 340 17.50 -9.14 -9.18
C GLY A 340 16.62 -8.55 -10.29
N TRP A 341 17.22 -7.68 -11.08
CA TRP A 341 16.54 -6.99 -12.19
C TRP A 341 16.82 -7.70 -13.52
#